data_fa5ad70a1e86a213d1d3ba761e61c237
#
_entry.id   fa5ad70a1e86a213d1d3ba761e61c237
#
_cell.length_a   1.000
_cell.length_b   1.000
_cell.length_c   1.000
_cell.angle_alpha   90.00
_cell.angle_beta   90.00
_cell.angle_gamma   90.00
#
_symmetry.space_group_name_H-M   'P 1'
#
loop_
_entity.id
_entity.type
_entity.pdbx_description
1 polymer ?
#
loop_
_entity_poly.entity_id
_entity_poly.type
_entity_poly.pdbx_seq_one_letter_code
_entity_poly.pdbx_strand_id
1 'polypeptide(L)'
;MAKILVTGRPGIGKTTLVLKVFEMLKERGVSVGGMITREVRRGGVRVGFEIIDVGSDRRGILAWAGRGSGPRVGKYTVNLSDLETVGVSSIINALEKCQVVVIDEIGPMELFSTKFRDAVWKAFTSEKTVLATIHIRADRYEFCRRLKRLPEIRIFELTLSNRDVLPMEIVKLIV
;
A
#
# COMPACT_ATOMS: atom_id res chain seq x y z
N MET A 1 -2.58 5.15 18.31
CA MET A 1 -2.29 5.52 16.90
C MET A 1 -3.21 4.76 15.96
N ALA A 2 -3.74 5.39 14.92
CA ALA A 2 -4.71 4.76 14.02
C ALA A 2 -4.05 3.66 13.15
N LYS A 3 -4.73 2.51 13.02
CA LYS A 3 -4.35 1.40 12.15
C LYS A 3 -5.47 1.15 11.15
N ILE A 4 -5.28 1.59 9.92
CA ILE A 4 -6.35 1.67 8.93
C ILE A 4 -6.03 0.79 7.72
N LEU A 5 -6.97 -0.09 7.39
CA LEU A 5 -6.97 -0.87 6.16
C LEU A 5 -8.14 -0.44 5.28
N VAL A 6 -7.85 -0.18 4.01
CA VAL A 6 -8.88 0.13 3.02
C VAL A 6 -8.91 -0.99 1.98
N THR A 7 -10.05 -1.63 1.83
CA THR A 7 -10.30 -2.63 0.79
C THR A 7 -11.28 -2.11 -0.24
N GLY A 8 -11.48 -2.85 -1.32
CA GLY A 8 -12.43 -2.50 -2.37
C GLY A 8 -12.07 -3.18 -3.68
N ARG A 9 -12.99 -3.14 -4.63
CA ARG A 9 -12.80 -3.73 -5.96
C ARG A 9 -11.57 -3.15 -6.66
N PRO A 10 -10.87 -3.94 -7.48
CA PRO A 10 -9.84 -3.40 -8.38
C PRO A 10 -10.41 -2.24 -9.21
N GLY A 11 -9.64 -1.15 -9.30
CA GLY A 11 -10.04 0.05 -10.05
C GLY A 11 -11.05 0.98 -9.36
N ILE A 12 -11.48 0.68 -8.12
CA ILE A 12 -12.42 1.56 -7.39
C ILE A 12 -11.80 2.90 -6.99
N GLY A 13 -10.46 2.99 -6.92
CA GLY A 13 -9.75 4.20 -6.56
C GLY A 13 -9.03 4.14 -5.22
N LYS A 14 -8.56 2.98 -4.77
CA LYS A 14 -7.83 2.83 -3.50
C LYS A 14 -6.55 3.65 -3.49
N THR A 15 -5.74 3.58 -4.54
CA THR A 15 -4.51 4.40 -4.66
C THR A 15 -4.84 5.89 -4.71
N THR A 16 -5.89 6.27 -5.43
CA THR A 16 -6.36 7.67 -5.47
C THR A 16 -6.75 8.17 -4.08
N LEU A 17 -7.46 7.35 -3.30
CA LEU A 17 -7.81 7.67 -1.92
C LEU A 17 -6.55 7.90 -1.08
N VAL A 18 -5.58 7.00 -1.17
CA VAL A 18 -4.30 7.11 -0.41
C VAL A 18 -3.58 8.40 -0.76
N LEU A 19 -3.50 8.76 -2.06
CA LEU A 19 -2.88 9.99 -2.50
C LEU A 19 -3.61 11.24 -2.01
N LYS A 20 -4.94 11.24 -2.00
CA LYS A 20 -5.73 12.34 -1.43
C LYS A 20 -5.46 12.51 0.07
N VAL A 21 -5.47 11.41 0.82
CA VAL A 21 -5.15 11.44 2.26
C VAL A 21 -3.72 11.95 2.47
N PHE A 22 -2.77 11.47 1.68
CA PHE A 22 -1.37 11.91 1.74
C PHE A 22 -1.26 13.44 1.59
N GLU A 23 -1.87 14.03 0.55
CA GLU A 23 -1.84 15.47 0.31
C GLU A 23 -2.53 16.25 1.45
N MET A 24 -3.68 15.79 1.91
CA MET A 24 -4.41 16.43 3.00
C MET A 24 -3.63 16.42 4.33
N LEU A 25 -2.90 15.35 4.62
CA LEU A 25 -2.05 15.25 5.81
C LEU A 25 -0.82 16.15 5.68
N LYS A 26 -0.21 16.18 4.50
CA LYS A 26 0.93 17.03 4.20
C LYS A 26 0.59 18.52 4.35
N GLU A 27 -0.56 18.95 3.86
CA GLU A 27 -1.06 20.32 4.04
C GLU A 27 -1.25 20.71 5.52
N ARG A 28 -1.44 19.72 6.39
CA ARG A 28 -1.56 19.90 7.84
C ARG A 28 -0.22 19.78 8.59
N GLY A 29 0.89 19.69 7.85
CA GLY A 29 2.23 19.57 8.43
C GLY A 29 2.53 18.17 9.00
N VAL A 30 1.75 17.15 8.68
CA VAL A 30 1.99 15.78 9.12
C VAL A 30 3.00 15.11 8.17
N SER A 31 4.05 14.55 8.73
CA SER A 31 5.04 13.81 7.93
C SER A 31 4.52 12.43 7.56
N VAL A 32 4.53 12.13 6.27
CA VAL A 32 4.01 10.88 5.68
C VAL A 32 5.08 10.27 4.78
N GLY A 33 5.29 8.97 4.91
CA GLY A 33 6.19 8.21 4.05
C GLY A 33 5.64 6.80 3.80
N GLY A 34 6.37 6.03 3.01
CA GLY A 34 5.99 4.68 2.65
C GLY A 34 5.90 4.49 1.15
N MET A 35 5.13 3.50 0.72
CA MET A 35 5.06 3.11 -0.69
C MET A 35 3.65 3.18 -1.25
N ILE A 36 3.58 3.53 -2.53
CA ILE A 36 2.41 3.30 -3.36
C ILE A 36 2.79 2.51 -4.61
N THR A 37 1.81 1.88 -5.21
CA THR A 37 1.96 1.22 -6.51
C THR A 37 1.07 1.92 -7.55
N ARG A 38 1.48 1.84 -8.79
CA ARG A 38 0.76 2.45 -9.90
C ARG A 38 0.81 1.56 -11.13
N GLU A 39 -0.31 1.44 -11.84
CA GLU A 39 -0.35 0.76 -13.13
C GLU A 39 0.50 1.48 -14.16
N VAL A 40 1.19 0.72 -15.01
CA VAL A 40 1.87 1.21 -16.21
C VAL A 40 1.10 0.68 -17.43
N ARG A 41 0.69 1.60 -18.29
CA ARG A 41 -0.03 1.28 -19.52
C ARG A 41 0.75 1.74 -20.75
N ARG A 42 0.71 0.93 -21.81
CA ARG A 42 1.25 1.29 -23.13
C ARG A 42 0.18 0.96 -24.17
N GLY A 43 -0.17 1.99 -24.97
CA GLY A 43 -1.25 1.84 -25.96
C GLY A 43 -2.60 1.39 -25.34
N GLY A 44 -2.93 1.87 -24.15
CA GLY A 44 -4.16 1.52 -23.44
C GLY A 44 -4.15 0.15 -22.76
N VAL A 45 -3.09 -0.65 -22.93
CA VAL A 45 -2.94 -1.99 -22.34
C VAL A 45 -2.06 -1.90 -21.10
N ARG A 46 -2.51 -2.50 -20.00
CA ARG A 46 -1.70 -2.62 -18.79
C ARG A 46 -0.55 -3.59 -19.01
N VAL A 47 0.68 -3.10 -18.87
CA VAL A 47 1.91 -3.88 -19.08
C VAL A 47 2.64 -4.20 -17.78
N GLY A 48 2.35 -3.47 -16.72
CA GLY A 48 3.00 -3.70 -15.43
C GLY A 48 2.52 -2.75 -14.34
N PHE A 49 3.29 -2.76 -13.26
CA PHE A 49 3.09 -1.92 -12.08
C PHE A 49 4.44 -1.38 -11.63
N GLU A 50 4.49 -0.11 -11.27
CA GLU A 50 5.64 0.50 -10.63
C GLU A 50 5.41 0.69 -9.13
N ILE A 51 6.51 0.77 -8.39
CA ILE A 51 6.54 1.11 -6.96
C ILE A 51 7.12 2.50 -6.84
N ILE A 52 6.52 3.34 -5.99
CA ILE A 52 6.97 4.69 -5.72
C ILE A 52 7.14 4.86 -4.22
N ASP A 53 8.32 5.32 -3.80
CA ASP A 53 8.55 5.82 -2.45
C ASP A 53 7.99 7.24 -2.37
N VAL A 54 6.91 7.43 -1.62
CA VAL A 54 6.24 8.74 -1.54
C VAL A 54 7.06 9.80 -0.80
N GLY A 55 8.06 9.38 -0.05
CA GLY A 55 8.95 10.30 0.67
C GLY A 55 10.13 10.83 -0.16
N SER A 56 10.55 10.12 -1.19
CA SER A 56 11.74 10.46 -1.98
C SER A 56 11.55 10.45 -3.49
N ASP A 57 10.39 10.04 -3.98
CA ASP A 57 10.10 9.79 -5.40
C ASP A 57 10.97 8.70 -6.06
N ARG A 58 11.71 7.91 -5.28
CA ARG A 58 12.39 6.71 -5.81
C ARG A 58 11.36 5.77 -6.40
N ARG A 59 11.71 5.17 -7.54
CA ARG A 59 10.82 4.28 -8.28
C ARG A 59 11.49 2.95 -8.57
N GLY A 60 10.68 1.91 -8.64
CA GLY A 60 11.06 0.57 -9.08
C GLY A 60 9.89 -0.08 -9.81
N ILE A 61 10.13 -1.25 -10.33
CA ILE A 61 9.10 -2.06 -11.01
C ILE A 61 8.63 -3.15 -10.04
N LEU A 62 7.32 -3.14 -9.74
CA LEU A 62 6.72 -4.21 -8.94
C LEU A 62 6.57 -5.51 -9.75
N ALA A 63 6.01 -5.38 -10.95
CA ALA A 63 5.76 -6.54 -11.82
C ALA A 63 5.62 -6.09 -13.27
N TRP A 64 5.95 -6.99 -14.20
CA TRP A 64 5.88 -6.71 -15.62
C TRP A 64 5.46 -7.93 -16.43
N ALA A 65 4.64 -7.70 -17.45
CA ALA A 65 4.19 -8.76 -18.34
C ALA A 65 5.34 -9.19 -19.27
N GLY A 66 5.62 -10.51 -19.31
CA GLY A 66 6.59 -11.08 -20.23
C GLY A 66 8.06 -10.79 -19.92
N ARG A 67 8.40 -10.29 -18.73
CA ARG A 67 9.77 -10.00 -18.33
C ARG A 67 10.09 -10.55 -16.95
N GLY A 68 11.36 -10.97 -16.78
CA GLY A 68 11.88 -11.39 -15.50
C GLY A 68 11.66 -12.86 -15.19
N SER A 69 12.23 -13.32 -14.07
CA SER A 69 12.26 -14.71 -13.65
C SER A 69 11.65 -14.93 -12.25
N GLY A 70 11.05 -13.91 -11.67
CA GLY A 70 10.43 -13.99 -10.36
C GLY A 70 9.10 -14.74 -10.34
N PRO A 71 8.41 -14.75 -9.18
CA PRO A 71 7.07 -15.34 -9.06
C PRO A 71 6.08 -14.68 -10.02
N ARG A 72 5.06 -15.44 -10.42
CA ARG A 72 4.06 -14.95 -11.37
C ARG A 72 2.70 -14.80 -10.72
N VAL A 73 2.03 -13.69 -11.06
CA VAL A 73 0.61 -13.44 -10.78
C VAL A 73 -0.07 -13.12 -12.11
N GLY A 74 -0.88 -14.06 -12.60
CA GLY A 74 -1.44 -13.96 -13.95
C GLY A 74 -0.33 -13.88 -15.01
N LYS A 75 -0.39 -12.87 -15.86
CA LYS A 75 0.63 -12.60 -16.91
C LYS A 75 1.87 -11.83 -16.41
N TYR A 76 1.86 -11.38 -15.15
CA TYR A 76 2.91 -10.53 -14.59
C TYR A 76 3.95 -11.36 -13.85
N THR A 77 5.21 -11.02 -14.03
CA THR A 77 6.33 -11.53 -13.23
C THR A 77 6.70 -10.49 -12.19
N VAL A 78 6.73 -10.89 -10.92
CA VAL A 78 7.03 -10.00 -9.79
C VAL A 78 8.53 -9.78 -9.68
N ASN A 79 8.93 -8.51 -9.55
CA ASN A 79 10.31 -8.11 -9.31
C ASN A 79 10.53 -7.96 -7.79
N LEU A 80 10.93 -9.03 -7.13
CA LEU A 80 11.17 -9.04 -5.68
C LEU A 80 12.30 -8.09 -5.30
N SER A 81 13.33 -7.95 -6.14
CA SER A 81 14.46 -7.05 -5.87
C SER A 81 13.98 -5.60 -5.75
N ASP A 82 13.24 -5.09 -6.72
CA ASP A 82 12.72 -3.72 -6.69
C ASP A 82 11.68 -3.53 -5.58
N LEU A 83 10.82 -4.52 -5.34
CA LEU A 83 9.88 -4.48 -4.22
C LEU A 83 10.61 -4.29 -2.89
N GLU A 84 11.72 -4.98 -2.69
CA GLU A 84 12.49 -4.91 -1.45
C GLU A 84 13.36 -3.66 -1.37
N THR A 85 14.05 -3.29 -2.45
CA THR A 85 14.96 -2.13 -2.45
C THR A 85 14.24 -0.79 -2.46
N VAL A 86 13.06 -0.69 -3.04
CA VAL A 86 12.26 0.53 -3.06
C VAL A 86 11.11 0.46 -2.07
N GLY A 87 10.26 -0.57 -2.19
CA GLY A 87 9.03 -0.68 -1.40
C GLY A 87 9.29 -0.92 0.09
N VAL A 88 9.97 -2.00 0.43
CA VAL A 88 10.28 -2.33 1.83
C VAL A 88 11.13 -1.23 2.47
N SER A 89 12.13 -0.74 1.77
CA SER A 89 12.97 0.37 2.27
C SER A 89 12.17 1.62 2.58
N SER A 90 11.18 1.96 1.75
CA SER A 90 10.32 3.12 1.99
C SER A 90 9.45 2.96 3.24
N ILE A 91 8.94 1.76 3.49
CA ILE A 91 8.18 1.44 4.71
C ILE A 91 9.08 1.60 5.95
N ILE A 92 10.27 1.01 5.93
CA ILE A 92 11.22 1.07 7.05
C ILE A 92 11.65 2.52 7.32
N ASN A 93 12.00 3.27 6.27
CA ASN A 93 12.34 4.69 6.43
C ASN A 93 11.18 5.51 7.01
N ALA A 94 9.95 5.26 6.58
CA ALA A 94 8.78 5.93 7.11
C ALA A 94 8.54 5.59 8.58
N LEU A 95 8.76 4.34 8.98
CA LEU A 95 8.67 3.92 10.39
C LEU A 95 9.66 4.67 11.28
N GLU A 96 10.83 5.01 10.78
CA GLU A 96 11.85 5.74 11.52
C GLU A 96 11.58 7.26 11.55
N LYS A 97 11.16 7.84 10.43
CA LYS A 97 11.22 9.28 10.19
C LYS A 97 9.86 9.98 10.10
N CYS A 98 8.78 9.25 9.89
CA CYS A 98 7.47 9.84 9.63
C CYS A 98 6.47 9.56 10.78
N GLN A 99 5.43 10.39 10.84
CA GLN A 99 4.31 10.19 11.75
C GLN A 99 3.31 9.17 11.23
N VAL A 100 3.15 9.13 9.90
CA VAL A 100 2.22 8.24 9.20
C VAL A 100 2.97 7.40 8.17
N VAL A 101 2.69 6.10 8.17
CA VAL A 101 3.22 5.14 7.19
C VAL A 101 2.10 4.74 6.24
N VAL A 102 2.37 4.86 4.93
CA VAL A 102 1.45 4.48 3.87
C VAL A 102 1.95 3.21 3.19
N ILE A 103 1.07 2.25 2.94
CA ILE A 103 1.38 0.99 2.25
C ILE A 103 0.27 0.67 1.24
N ASP A 104 0.52 0.85 -0.02
CA ASP A 104 -0.42 0.55 -1.10
C ASP A 104 0.27 -0.31 -2.18
N GLU A 105 -0.05 -1.54 -2.27
CA GLU A 105 -1.12 -2.34 -1.68
C GLU A 105 -0.55 -3.60 -0.98
N ILE A 106 -1.26 -4.12 0.02
CA ILE A 106 -1.01 -5.45 0.57
C ILE A 106 -1.78 -6.45 -0.29
N GLY A 107 -1.15 -7.01 -1.30
CA GLY A 107 -1.79 -7.84 -2.30
C GLY A 107 -0.95 -9.04 -2.74
N PRO A 108 -1.46 -9.81 -3.71
CA PRO A 108 -0.85 -11.08 -4.13
C PRO A 108 0.61 -10.95 -4.57
N MET A 109 0.97 -9.85 -5.25
CA MET A 109 2.34 -9.65 -5.73
C MET A 109 3.31 -9.37 -4.59
N GLU A 110 2.94 -8.48 -3.71
CA GLU A 110 3.78 -8.02 -2.58
C GLU A 110 3.98 -9.13 -1.55
N LEU A 111 2.98 -9.98 -1.34
CA LEU A 111 3.02 -11.05 -0.35
C LEU A 111 4.02 -12.17 -0.65
N PHE A 112 4.59 -12.22 -1.86
CA PHE A 112 5.70 -13.13 -2.15
C PHE A 112 6.97 -12.76 -1.37
N SER A 113 7.15 -11.49 -0.99
CA SER A 113 8.32 -11.05 -0.26
C SER A 113 8.14 -11.23 1.25
N THR A 114 9.00 -12.04 1.86
CA THR A 114 9.05 -12.18 3.32
C THR A 114 9.42 -10.85 3.98
N LYS A 115 10.37 -10.11 3.41
CA LYS A 115 10.78 -8.79 3.91
C LYS A 115 9.63 -7.79 3.89
N PHE A 116 8.79 -7.84 2.84
CA PHE A 116 7.59 -7.01 2.78
C PHE A 116 6.61 -7.37 3.90
N ARG A 117 6.31 -8.66 4.08
CA ARG A 117 5.42 -9.10 5.17
C ARG A 117 5.94 -8.67 6.55
N ASP A 118 7.24 -8.83 6.78
CA ASP A 118 7.88 -8.43 8.04
C ASP A 118 7.77 -6.91 8.26
N ALA A 119 8.00 -6.10 7.23
CA ALA A 119 7.87 -4.64 7.30
C ALA A 119 6.42 -4.20 7.57
N VAL A 120 5.45 -4.81 6.92
CA VAL A 120 4.02 -4.58 7.16
C VAL A 120 3.65 -4.93 8.60
N TRP A 121 4.06 -6.10 9.07
CA TRP A 121 3.80 -6.53 10.43
C TRP A 121 4.40 -5.56 11.46
N LYS A 122 5.64 -5.17 11.25
CA LYS A 122 6.32 -4.17 12.08
C LYS A 122 5.57 -2.83 12.11
N ALA A 123 5.07 -2.38 10.95
CA ALA A 123 4.29 -1.14 10.88
C ALA A 123 3.01 -1.23 11.71
N PHE A 124 2.23 -2.30 11.53
CA PHE A 124 0.96 -2.47 12.22
C PHE A 124 1.09 -2.76 13.72
N THR A 125 2.24 -3.25 14.18
CA THR A 125 2.52 -3.49 15.60
C THR A 125 3.33 -2.37 16.26
N SER A 126 3.69 -1.32 15.51
CA SER A 126 4.42 -0.14 16.02
C SER A 126 3.48 0.90 16.62
N GLU A 127 4.06 1.93 17.23
CA GLU A 127 3.32 3.12 17.71
C GLU A 127 2.99 4.13 16.58
N LYS A 128 3.26 3.80 15.32
CA LYS A 128 2.97 4.70 14.20
C LYS A 128 1.53 4.57 13.73
N THR A 129 0.99 5.65 13.19
CA THR A 129 -0.23 5.59 12.40
C THR A 129 0.06 4.92 11.07
N VAL A 130 -0.78 3.98 10.65
CA VAL A 130 -0.62 3.25 9.39
C VAL A 130 -1.90 3.35 8.58
N LEU A 131 -1.75 3.74 7.32
CA LEU A 131 -2.80 3.67 6.31
C LEU A 131 -2.34 2.72 5.21
N ALA A 132 -3.03 1.60 5.07
CA ALA A 132 -2.72 0.64 4.01
C ALA A 132 -3.96 0.28 3.22
N THR A 133 -3.75 -0.06 1.95
CA THR A 133 -4.76 -0.73 1.15
C THR A 133 -4.50 -2.23 1.17
N ILE A 134 -5.57 -3.00 1.10
CA ILE A 134 -5.50 -4.46 1.12
C ILE A 134 -6.39 -5.04 0.03
N HIS A 135 -5.89 -6.05 -0.66
CA HIS A 135 -6.60 -6.69 -1.75
C HIS A 135 -7.96 -7.24 -1.28
N ILE A 136 -8.98 -7.14 -2.14
CA ILE A 136 -10.36 -7.55 -1.79
C ILE A 136 -10.45 -9.05 -1.42
N ARG A 137 -9.54 -9.87 -1.97
CA ARG A 137 -9.45 -11.31 -1.67
C ARG A 137 -8.33 -11.65 -0.69
N ALA A 138 -7.95 -10.69 0.16
CA ALA A 138 -6.86 -10.85 1.11
C ALA A 138 -7.06 -12.04 2.08
N ASP A 139 -8.30 -12.39 2.39
CA ASP A 139 -8.59 -13.49 3.30
C ASP A 139 -8.18 -14.88 2.79
N ARG A 140 -7.75 -14.98 1.54
CA ARG A 140 -7.08 -16.17 1.00
C ARG A 140 -5.69 -16.40 1.60
N TYR A 141 -5.07 -15.36 2.15
CA TYR A 141 -3.72 -15.38 2.68
C TYR A 141 -3.73 -15.37 4.21
N GLU A 142 -3.04 -16.33 4.81
CA GLU A 142 -2.96 -16.43 6.27
C GLU A 142 -2.39 -15.16 6.89
N PHE A 143 -1.35 -14.59 6.30
CA PHE A 143 -0.75 -13.34 6.75
C PHE A 143 -1.81 -12.22 6.88
N CYS A 144 -2.65 -12.05 5.86
CA CYS A 144 -3.69 -11.02 5.86
C CYS A 144 -4.78 -11.30 6.91
N ARG A 145 -5.17 -12.57 7.08
CA ARG A 145 -6.12 -12.94 8.14
C ARG A 145 -5.58 -12.62 9.53
N ARG A 146 -4.29 -12.90 9.77
CA ARG A 146 -3.62 -12.55 11.03
C ARG A 146 -3.52 -11.05 11.23
N LEU A 147 -3.16 -10.31 10.18
CA LEU A 147 -3.07 -8.85 10.22
C LEU A 147 -4.40 -8.21 10.62
N LYS A 148 -5.50 -8.65 10.01
CA LYS A 148 -6.84 -8.15 10.30
C LYS A 148 -7.32 -8.43 11.73
N ARG A 149 -6.71 -9.38 12.43
CA ARG A 149 -7.04 -9.74 13.84
C ARG A 149 -6.26 -8.93 14.87
N LEU A 150 -5.31 -8.12 14.45
CA LEU A 150 -4.59 -7.24 15.37
C LEU A 150 -5.58 -6.28 16.06
N PRO A 151 -5.35 -5.95 17.34
CA PRO A 151 -6.20 -4.99 18.04
C PRO A 151 -6.14 -3.62 17.34
N GLU A 152 -7.23 -2.87 17.47
CA GLU A 152 -7.35 -1.50 16.97
C GLU A 152 -7.34 -1.34 15.44
N ILE A 153 -7.35 -2.42 14.67
CA ILE A 153 -7.48 -2.35 13.21
C ILE A 153 -8.87 -1.84 12.83
N ARG A 154 -8.90 -0.80 12.00
CA ARG A 154 -10.12 -0.29 11.36
C ARG A 154 -10.09 -0.63 9.89
N ILE A 155 -11.14 -1.30 9.41
CA ILE A 155 -11.25 -1.72 8.01
C ILE A 155 -12.38 -0.95 7.37
N PHE A 156 -12.08 -0.28 6.24
CA PHE A 156 -13.05 0.45 5.42
C PHE A 156 -13.14 -0.19 4.05
N GLU A 157 -14.35 -0.36 3.54
CA GLU A 157 -14.54 -0.72 2.15
C GLU A 157 -14.79 0.54 1.33
N LEU A 158 -13.94 0.77 0.33
CA LEU A 158 -14.10 1.88 -0.62
C LEU A 158 -15.11 1.49 -1.69
N THR A 159 -16.15 2.29 -1.83
CA THR A 159 -17.25 2.09 -2.78
C THR A 159 -17.50 3.37 -3.60
N LEU A 160 -18.30 3.27 -4.65
CA LEU A 160 -18.71 4.45 -5.41
C LEU A 160 -19.48 5.47 -4.56
N SER A 161 -20.22 4.98 -3.55
CA SER A 161 -21.04 5.85 -2.68
C SER A 161 -20.23 6.62 -1.63
N ASN A 162 -19.07 6.12 -1.20
CA ASN A 162 -18.28 6.75 -0.13
C ASN A 162 -16.94 7.34 -0.57
N ARG A 163 -16.49 7.10 -1.80
CA ARG A 163 -15.13 7.46 -2.23
C ARG A 163 -14.82 8.96 -2.19
N ASP A 164 -15.83 9.80 -2.22
CA ASP A 164 -15.63 11.24 -2.17
C ASP A 164 -15.49 11.76 -0.73
N VAL A 165 -16.08 11.07 0.24
CA VAL A 165 -16.08 11.47 1.67
C VAL A 165 -15.07 10.72 2.52
N LEU A 166 -14.77 9.48 2.18
CA LEU A 166 -13.89 8.61 2.96
C LEU A 166 -12.47 9.18 3.19
N PRO A 167 -11.83 9.88 2.22
CA PRO A 167 -10.52 10.48 2.48
C PRO A 167 -10.54 11.44 3.68
N MET A 168 -11.55 12.31 3.78
CA MET A 168 -11.68 13.24 4.90
C MET A 168 -11.97 12.52 6.22
N GLU A 169 -12.79 11.48 6.19
CA GLU A 169 -13.06 10.64 7.38
C GLU A 169 -11.77 10.01 7.91
N ILE A 170 -10.95 9.46 7.01
CA ILE A 170 -9.67 8.87 7.37
C ILE A 170 -8.72 9.93 7.96
N VAL A 171 -8.64 11.11 7.34
CA VAL A 171 -7.80 12.20 7.88
C VAL A 171 -8.23 12.57 9.30
N LYS A 172 -9.53 12.67 9.58
CA LYS A 172 -10.04 12.96 10.94
C LYS A 172 -9.73 11.88 11.98
N LEU A 173 -9.45 10.65 11.54
CA LEU A 173 -9.01 9.58 12.45
C LEU A 173 -7.52 9.65 12.75
N ILE A 174 -6.77 10.32 11.90
CA ILE A 174 -5.31 10.43 12.01
C ILE A 174 -4.89 11.67 12.80
N VAL A 175 -5.61 12.77 12.61
CA VAL A 175 -5.28 14.08 13.20
C VAL A 175 -6.40 14.69 14.01
#